data_13b32046e978eff33ca4554b67b283c7
#
_entry.id   13b32046e978eff33ca4554b67b283c7
#
_cell.length_a   1.000
_cell.length_b   1.000
_cell.length_c   1.000
_cell.angle_alpha   90.00
_cell.angle_beta   90.00
_cell.angle_gamma   90.00
#
_symmetry.space_group_name_H-M   'P 1'
#
loop_
_entity.id
_entity.type
_entity.pdbx_description
1 polymer ?
#
loop_
_entity_poly.entity_id
_entity_poly.type
_entity_poly.pdbx_seq_one_letter_code
_entity_poly.pdbx_strand_id
1 'polypeptide(L)'
;LNIKFANKTQGMTESPIVPIICTNIDCLNDRLLDKYSNFKEVFIWIEGLDERDAEITDLTKYASFVKEASEKGFIIRNLYGTYFSIMLGKYGLAGMTNGIFYGEYKSIKAKVGGVPPVRYYLRKVHQFFILPEAIALITKFSGLLDVANDKVMRLIGRDPQNILLFEKNHSAAQTHFIYSREKEIEEVDSQTPIKLVEELEDVFVEYQPKVGMITNKSLNCLNTWASAFRRAGELGEKVG
;
A
#
# COMPACT_ATOMS: atom_id res chain seq x y z
N LEU A 1 22.40 -15.16 -7.40
CA LEU A 1 23.57 -14.25 -7.29
C LEU A 1 23.52 -13.41 -6.01
N ASN A 2 22.38 -12.81 -5.71
CA ASN A 2 22.21 -11.88 -4.57
C ASN A 2 22.46 -12.50 -3.20
N ILE A 3 21.99 -13.73 -2.96
CA ILE A 3 22.18 -14.41 -1.66
C ILE A 3 23.67 -14.72 -1.37
N LYS A 4 24.42 -15.15 -2.40
CA LYS A 4 25.87 -15.40 -2.23
C LYS A 4 26.62 -14.11 -1.91
N PHE A 5 26.21 -13.00 -2.52
CA PHE A 5 26.78 -11.68 -2.25
C PHE A 5 26.44 -11.21 -0.83
N ALA A 6 25.16 -11.31 -0.44
CA ALA A 6 24.70 -10.93 0.89
C ALA A 6 25.44 -11.71 2.00
N ASN A 7 25.53 -13.06 1.87
CA ASN A 7 26.27 -13.91 2.82
C ASN A 7 27.76 -13.56 2.90
N LYS A 8 28.38 -13.26 1.75
CA LYS A 8 29.80 -12.83 1.72
C LYS A 8 29.98 -11.48 2.42
N THR A 9 29.12 -10.52 2.14
CA THR A 9 29.19 -9.18 2.71
C THR A 9 28.97 -9.21 4.23
N GLN A 10 28.06 -10.06 4.72
CA GLN A 10 27.81 -10.21 6.16
C GLN A 10 29.06 -10.67 6.91
N GLY A 11 29.89 -11.51 6.29
CA GLY A 11 31.18 -11.93 6.86
C GLY A 11 32.30 -10.86 6.80
N MET A 12 32.06 -9.74 6.12
CA MET A 12 33.05 -8.66 5.91
C MET A 12 32.76 -7.39 6.72
N THR A 13 31.65 -7.32 7.44
CA THR A 13 31.25 -6.15 8.23
C THR A 13 30.62 -6.56 9.54
N GLU A 14 30.82 -5.74 10.58
CA GLU A 14 30.14 -5.88 11.87
C GLU A 14 28.72 -5.25 11.84
N SER A 15 28.43 -4.45 10.83
CA SER A 15 27.11 -3.85 10.67
C SER A 15 26.09 -4.88 10.18
N PRO A 16 24.85 -4.88 10.67
CA PRO A 16 23.82 -5.78 10.18
C PRO A 16 23.52 -5.52 8.71
N ILE A 17 23.48 -6.60 7.93
CA ILE A 17 23.10 -6.57 6.51
C ILE A 17 21.63 -6.96 6.39
N VAL A 18 20.84 -6.10 5.76
CA VAL A 18 19.45 -6.39 5.41
C VAL A 18 19.34 -6.54 3.90
N PRO A 19 19.15 -7.77 3.39
CA PRO A 19 19.08 -8.02 1.96
C PRO A 19 17.75 -7.49 1.37
N ILE A 20 17.84 -7.02 0.12
CA ILE A 20 16.67 -6.73 -0.71
C ILE A 20 16.43 -7.92 -1.63
N ILE A 21 15.29 -8.57 -1.49
CA ILE A 21 14.86 -9.69 -2.33
C ILE A 21 13.97 -9.14 -3.44
N CYS A 22 14.48 -9.10 -4.67
CA CYS A 22 13.66 -8.84 -5.84
C CYS A 22 13.15 -10.17 -6.39
N THR A 23 11.85 -10.35 -6.45
CA THR A 23 11.19 -11.59 -6.86
C THR A 23 9.89 -11.28 -7.62
N ASN A 24 9.29 -12.28 -8.22
CA ASN A 24 7.92 -12.20 -8.76
C ASN A 24 6.94 -12.91 -7.82
N ILE A 25 5.65 -12.69 -8.04
CA ILE A 25 4.60 -13.24 -7.19
C ILE A 25 4.63 -14.79 -7.16
N ASP A 26 5.00 -15.45 -8.25
CA ASP A 26 5.03 -16.90 -8.33
C ASP A 26 6.11 -17.55 -7.47
N CYS A 27 7.16 -16.80 -7.17
CA CYS A 27 8.28 -17.26 -6.37
C CYS A 27 8.11 -17.02 -4.86
N LEU A 28 7.01 -16.39 -4.41
CA LEU A 28 6.71 -16.24 -3.00
C LEU A 28 6.30 -17.60 -2.41
N ASN A 29 7.22 -18.25 -1.71
CA ASN A 29 7.01 -19.54 -1.06
C ASN A 29 8.10 -19.78 -0.01
N ASP A 30 7.95 -20.84 0.77
CA ASP A 30 8.86 -21.26 1.82
C ASP A 30 10.31 -21.41 1.36
N ARG A 31 10.52 -21.96 0.16
CA ARG A 31 11.89 -22.14 -0.39
C ARG A 31 12.61 -20.81 -0.59
N LEU A 32 11.87 -19.72 -0.78
CA LEU A 32 12.46 -18.39 -0.83
C LEU A 32 13.00 -18.00 0.55
N LEU A 33 12.18 -18.18 1.60
CA LEU A 33 12.58 -17.86 2.99
C LEU A 33 13.76 -18.72 3.45
N ASP A 34 13.75 -20.02 3.17
CA ASP A 34 14.85 -20.94 3.52
C ASP A 34 16.21 -20.47 2.99
N LYS A 35 16.23 -19.89 1.78
CA LYS A 35 17.47 -19.34 1.21
C LYS A 35 18.02 -18.15 1.99
N TYR A 36 17.15 -17.43 2.71
CA TYR A 36 17.51 -16.22 3.47
C TYR A 36 17.48 -16.45 4.99
N SER A 37 17.44 -17.71 5.45
CA SER A 37 17.35 -18.08 6.88
C SER A 37 18.47 -17.49 7.76
N ASN A 38 19.61 -17.13 7.18
CA ASN A 38 20.69 -16.44 7.89
C ASN A 38 20.39 -14.95 8.17
N PHE A 39 19.33 -14.41 7.62
CA PHE A 39 18.93 -13.00 7.80
C PHE A 39 17.62 -12.95 8.55
N LYS A 40 17.61 -12.23 9.67
CA LYS A 40 16.39 -12.03 10.46
C LYS A 40 15.42 -11.05 9.80
N GLU A 41 15.98 -10.07 9.08
CA GLU A 41 15.23 -8.99 8.42
C GLU A 41 15.54 -8.96 6.93
N VAL A 42 14.50 -8.79 6.12
CA VAL A 42 14.61 -8.69 4.66
C VAL A 42 13.65 -7.64 4.11
N PHE A 43 14.10 -6.93 3.09
CA PHE A 43 13.20 -6.16 2.23
C PHE A 43 12.76 -7.03 1.06
N ILE A 44 11.48 -6.96 0.72
CA ILE A 44 10.92 -7.63 -0.45
C ILE A 44 10.49 -6.60 -1.49
N TRP A 45 10.83 -6.86 -2.73
CA TRP A 45 10.30 -6.17 -3.89
C TRP A 45 9.67 -7.21 -4.83
N ILE A 46 8.36 -7.17 -4.95
CA ILE A 46 7.62 -8.05 -5.84
C ILE A 46 7.52 -7.35 -7.20
N GLU A 47 8.35 -7.79 -8.13
CA GLU A 47 8.42 -7.21 -9.47
C GLU A 47 7.09 -7.36 -10.20
N GLY A 48 6.60 -6.25 -10.73
CA GLY A 48 5.38 -6.20 -11.50
C GLY A 48 4.07 -6.24 -10.71
N LEU A 49 4.13 -6.39 -9.38
CA LEU A 49 2.92 -6.34 -8.54
C LEU A 49 2.46 -4.89 -8.36
N ASP A 50 1.37 -4.52 -8.99
CA ASP A 50 0.59 -3.32 -8.66
C ASP A 50 -0.62 -3.78 -7.83
N GLU A 51 -0.60 -3.51 -6.53
CA GLU A 51 -1.65 -3.99 -5.61
C GLU A 51 -3.05 -3.46 -5.98
N ARG A 52 -3.15 -2.40 -6.79
CA ARG A 52 -4.45 -1.87 -7.25
C ARG A 52 -5.04 -2.65 -8.40
N ASP A 53 -4.18 -3.17 -9.27
CA ASP A 53 -4.57 -3.86 -10.50
C ASP A 53 -4.34 -5.38 -10.42
N ALA A 54 -3.83 -5.86 -9.27
CA ALA A 54 -3.52 -7.27 -9.07
C ALA A 54 -4.77 -8.13 -8.86
N GLU A 55 -4.69 -9.37 -9.27
CA GLU A 55 -5.74 -10.36 -9.06
C GLU A 55 -5.85 -10.78 -7.58
N ILE A 56 -7.03 -11.21 -7.16
CA ILE A 56 -7.28 -11.68 -5.79
C ILE A 56 -6.31 -12.80 -5.41
N THR A 57 -6.02 -13.71 -6.33
CA THR A 57 -5.11 -14.84 -6.12
C THR A 57 -3.69 -14.38 -5.79
N ASP A 58 -3.20 -13.36 -6.47
CA ASP A 58 -1.85 -12.83 -6.27
C ASP A 58 -1.74 -12.12 -4.92
N LEU A 59 -2.73 -11.30 -4.60
CA LEU A 59 -2.77 -10.62 -3.30
C LEU A 59 -2.96 -11.59 -2.13
N THR A 60 -3.77 -12.65 -2.31
CA THR A 60 -3.93 -13.72 -1.30
C THR A 60 -2.60 -14.42 -1.08
N LYS A 61 -1.88 -14.77 -2.15
CA LYS A 61 -0.57 -15.40 -2.08
C LYS A 61 0.45 -14.51 -1.37
N TYR A 62 0.45 -13.22 -1.68
CA TYR A 62 1.31 -12.25 -1.00
C TYR A 62 0.99 -12.15 0.49
N ALA A 63 -0.28 -12.02 0.86
CA ALA A 63 -0.72 -11.92 2.24
C ALA A 63 -0.38 -13.20 3.05
N SER A 64 -0.62 -14.39 2.47
CA SER A 64 -0.27 -15.68 3.08
C SER A 64 1.25 -15.80 3.28
N PHE A 65 2.04 -15.40 2.29
CA PHE A 65 3.50 -15.40 2.41
C PHE A 65 3.98 -14.50 3.55
N VAL A 66 3.42 -13.30 3.70
CA VAL A 66 3.76 -12.38 4.81
C VAL A 66 3.44 -13.02 6.16
N LYS A 67 2.25 -13.63 6.28
CA LYS A 67 1.83 -14.32 7.51
C LYS A 67 2.77 -15.47 7.87
N GLU A 68 3.02 -16.38 6.94
CA GLU A 68 3.94 -17.52 7.12
C GLU A 68 5.35 -17.08 7.50
N ALA A 69 5.85 -16.03 6.86
CA ALA A 69 7.17 -15.50 7.15
C ALA A 69 7.26 -14.90 8.55
N SER A 70 6.23 -14.18 8.98
CA SER A 70 6.12 -13.64 10.33
C SER A 70 6.06 -14.75 11.38
N GLU A 71 5.29 -15.81 11.14
CA GLU A 71 5.20 -17.00 12.00
C GLU A 71 6.55 -17.73 12.12
N LYS A 72 7.38 -17.71 11.07
CA LYS A 72 8.75 -18.23 11.08
C LYS A 72 9.77 -17.26 11.72
N GLY A 73 9.33 -16.12 12.19
CA GLY A 73 10.16 -15.12 12.89
C GLY A 73 10.97 -14.19 11.97
N PHE A 74 10.64 -14.12 10.67
CA PHE A 74 11.22 -13.13 9.76
C PHE A 74 10.60 -11.76 9.98
N ILE A 75 11.42 -10.72 9.91
CA ILE A 75 10.99 -9.33 9.83
C ILE A 75 10.97 -8.94 8.34
N ILE A 76 9.76 -8.91 7.75
CA ILE A 76 9.60 -8.57 6.34
C ILE A 76 9.14 -7.13 6.20
N ARG A 77 9.81 -6.39 5.30
CA ARG A 77 9.39 -5.05 4.86
C ARG A 77 9.17 -5.05 3.36
N ASN A 78 8.06 -4.48 2.91
CA ASN A 78 7.78 -4.34 1.48
C ASN A 78 8.40 -3.06 0.91
N LEU A 79 8.98 -3.17 -0.29
CA LEU A 79 9.31 -2.01 -1.13
C LEU A 79 8.16 -1.82 -2.12
N TYR A 80 7.59 -0.61 -2.16
CA TYR A 80 6.50 -0.26 -3.07
C TYR A 80 5.16 -0.94 -2.75
N GLY A 81 4.50 -0.49 -1.70
CA GLY A 81 3.17 -0.95 -1.31
C GLY A 81 2.11 0.16 -1.38
N THR A 82 0.85 -0.25 -1.42
CA THR A 82 -0.33 0.61 -1.30
C THR A 82 -0.95 0.51 0.10
N TYR A 83 -2.23 0.86 0.24
CA TYR A 83 -3.00 0.62 1.47
C TYR A 83 -3.10 -0.89 1.83
N PHE A 84 -3.13 -1.78 0.83
CA PHE A 84 -3.13 -3.22 1.08
C PHE A 84 -1.90 -3.66 1.89
N SER A 85 -0.72 -3.18 1.54
CA SER A 85 0.50 -3.44 2.33
C SER A 85 0.41 -2.89 3.77
N ILE A 86 -0.28 -1.75 4.01
CA ILE A 86 -0.52 -1.27 5.38
C ILE A 86 -1.38 -2.28 6.15
N MET A 87 -2.46 -2.78 5.55
CA MET A 87 -3.31 -3.81 6.16
C MET A 87 -2.53 -5.09 6.51
N LEU A 88 -1.54 -5.46 5.70
CA LEU A 88 -0.69 -6.64 5.95
C LEU A 88 0.14 -6.51 7.24
N GLY A 89 0.24 -5.33 7.85
CA GLY A 89 0.74 -5.17 9.21
C GLY A 89 0.03 -6.07 10.20
N LYS A 90 -1.28 -6.36 10.01
CA LYS A 90 -2.06 -7.31 10.83
C LYS A 90 -1.62 -8.77 10.65
N TYR A 91 -0.92 -9.08 9.58
CA TYR A 91 -0.34 -10.41 9.31
C TYR A 91 1.17 -10.44 9.53
N GLY A 92 1.74 -9.37 10.11
CA GLY A 92 3.13 -9.33 10.50
C GLY A 92 4.07 -8.69 9.48
N LEU A 93 3.56 -7.96 8.46
CA LEU A 93 4.42 -7.10 7.66
C LEU A 93 4.96 -5.98 8.55
N ALA A 94 6.27 -5.98 8.79
CA ALA A 94 6.92 -5.06 9.74
C ALA A 94 7.02 -3.62 9.23
N GLY A 95 6.74 -3.39 7.96
CA GLY A 95 6.70 -2.07 7.37
C GLY A 95 6.68 -2.11 5.85
N MET A 96 6.42 -0.96 5.27
CA MET A 96 6.48 -0.77 3.84
C MET A 96 7.17 0.53 3.49
N THR A 97 7.66 0.62 2.27
CA THR A 97 8.06 1.89 1.67
C THR A 97 7.22 2.14 0.43
N ASN A 98 6.95 3.39 0.16
CA ASN A 98 6.45 3.85 -1.12
C ASN A 98 7.21 5.11 -1.50
N GLY A 99 7.25 5.42 -2.80
CA GLY A 99 7.77 6.71 -3.21
C GLY A 99 6.88 7.83 -2.67
N ILE A 100 7.51 8.90 -2.21
CA ILE A 100 6.79 10.09 -1.78
C ILE A 100 6.05 10.64 -3.00
N PHE A 101 4.81 10.20 -3.22
CA PHE A 101 3.88 10.73 -4.21
C PHE A 101 3.31 9.72 -5.23
N TYR A 102 4.08 8.91 -5.95
CA TYR A 102 3.55 8.00 -6.98
C TYR A 102 4.28 6.65 -7.03
N GLY A 103 5.17 6.40 -6.09
CA GLY A 103 6.03 5.23 -6.11
C GLY A 103 5.46 4.05 -5.32
N GLU A 104 4.15 3.79 -5.45
CA GLU A 104 3.52 2.63 -4.80
C GLU A 104 3.71 1.35 -5.61
N TYR A 105 4.22 1.48 -6.84
CA TYR A 105 4.52 0.41 -7.76
C TYR A 105 5.83 0.66 -8.49
N LYS A 106 6.59 -0.37 -8.72
CA LYS A 106 7.83 -0.32 -9.50
C LYS A 106 7.98 -1.55 -10.37
N SER A 107 8.36 -1.34 -11.64
CA SER A 107 8.77 -2.39 -12.55
C SER A 107 10.21 -2.17 -13.04
N ILE A 108 10.95 -3.24 -13.27
CA ILE A 108 12.27 -3.21 -13.90
C ILE A 108 12.15 -2.69 -15.35
N LYS A 109 11.03 -2.96 -15.99
CA LYS A 109 10.77 -2.44 -17.34
C LYS A 109 10.55 -0.94 -17.28
N ALA A 110 11.50 -0.15 -17.77
CA ALA A 110 11.36 1.28 -17.88
C ALA A 110 10.14 1.64 -18.74
N LYS A 111 9.20 2.40 -18.15
CA LYS A 111 8.15 3.06 -18.96
C LYS A 111 8.72 4.41 -19.41
N VAL A 112 8.80 4.63 -20.71
CA VAL A 112 9.04 5.96 -21.26
C VAL A 112 7.77 6.78 -21.02
N GLY A 113 7.85 7.80 -20.17
CA GLY A 113 6.72 8.66 -19.86
C GLY A 113 7.18 10.05 -19.44
N GLY A 114 6.31 11.06 -19.66
CA GLY A 114 6.52 12.43 -19.16
C GLY A 114 6.35 12.53 -17.65
N VAL A 115 6.47 13.75 -17.12
CA VAL A 115 6.17 14.02 -15.70
C VAL A 115 4.67 13.80 -15.48
N PRO A 116 4.26 12.91 -14.57
CA PRO A 116 2.84 12.71 -14.29
C PRO A 116 2.22 13.99 -13.71
N PRO A 117 0.93 14.26 -14.01
CA PRO A 117 0.24 15.39 -13.40
C PRO A 117 0.18 15.25 -11.88
N VAL A 118 0.14 16.39 -11.19
CA VAL A 118 -0.06 16.40 -9.75
C VAL A 118 -1.43 15.76 -9.43
N ARG A 119 -1.44 14.94 -8.40
CA ARG A 119 -2.63 14.20 -7.96
C ARG A 119 -2.88 14.47 -6.49
N TYR A 120 -4.15 14.39 -6.11
CA TYR A 120 -4.60 14.45 -4.74
C TYR A 120 -4.97 13.04 -4.27
N TYR A 121 -4.50 12.67 -3.09
CA TYR A 121 -4.83 11.39 -2.47
C TYR A 121 -6.12 11.51 -1.67
N LEU A 122 -7.17 10.82 -2.08
CA LEU A 122 -8.42 10.72 -1.31
C LEU A 122 -8.31 9.52 -0.36
N ARG A 123 -7.95 9.80 0.90
CA ARG A 123 -7.72 8.78 1.92
C ARG A 123 -8.92 7.86 2.11
N LYS A 124 -10.13 8.39 2.14
CA LYS A 124 -11.37 7.62 2.33
C LYS A 124 -11.57 6.49 1.30
N VAL A 125 -11.04 6.65 0.10
CA VAL A 125 -11.11 5.65 -0.98
C VAL A 125 -9.73 5.09 -1.35
N HIS A 126 -8.71 5.42 -0.59
CA HIS A 126 -7.33 4.94 -0.74
C HIS A 126 -6.76 5.09 -2.15
N GLN A 127 -7.10 6.18 -2.85
CA GLN A 127 -6.73 6.36 -4.25
C GLN A 127 -6.36 7.80 -4.61
N PHE A 128 -5.46 7.92 -5.62
CA PHE A 128 -5.09 9.20 -6.21
C PHE A 128 -6.05 9.62 -7.32
N PHE A 129 -6.38 10.92 -7.34
CA PHE A 129 -7.16 11.57 -8.40
C PHE A 129 -6.40 12.79 -8.92
N ILE A 130 -6.57 13.17 -10.19
CA ILE A 130 -6.10 14.47 -10.66
C ILE A 130 -6.85 15.56 -9.92
N LEU A 131 -6.25 16.76 -9.76
CA LEU A 131 -6.81 17.79 -8.88
C LEU A 131 -8.25 18.18 -9.24
N PRO A 132 -8.62 18.39 -10.53
CA PRO A 132 -10.01 18.71 -10.89
C PRO A 132 -11.01 17.61 -10.49
N GLU A 133 -10.65 16.34 -10.67
CA GLU A 133 -11.50 15.21 -10.25
C GLU A 133 -11.69 15.18 -8.75
N ALA A 134 -10.60 15.33 -7.97
CA ALA A 134 -10.65 15.35 -6.52
C ALA A 134 -11.56 16.49 -6.01
N ILE A 135 -11.43 17.70 -6.57
CA ILE A 135 -12.26 18.85 -6.21
C ILE A 135 -13.71 18.57 -6.53
N ALA A 136 -14.03 18.07 -7.72
CA ALA A 136 -15.40 17.75 -8.12
C ALA A 136 -16.03 16.69 -7.20
N LEU A 137 -15.25 15.65 -6.87
CA LEU A 137 -15.69 14.60 -5.95
C LEU A 137 -15.98 15.14 -4.55
N ILE A 138 -15.06 15.90 -3.96
CA ILE A 138 -15.23 16.44 -2.60
C ILE A 138 -16.36 17.49 -2.57
N THR A 139 -16.46 18.34 -3.59
CA THR A 139 -17.53 19.35 -3.67
C THR A 139 -18.90 18.70 -3.74
N LYS A 140 -19.04 17.63 -4.52
CA LYS A 140 -20.31 16.92 -4.67
C LYS A 140 -20.60 15.97 -3.50
N PHE A 141 -19.56 15.39 -2.92
CA PHE A 141 -19.65 14.38 -1.85
C PHE A 141 -18.71 14.76 -0.70
N SER A 142 -19.20 15.66 0.17
CA SER A 142 -18.40 16.23 1.27
C SER A 142 -17.83 15.20 2.25
N GLY A 143 -18.39 13.99 2.33
CA GLY A 143 -17.85 12.87 3.11
C GLY A 143 -16.48 12.35 2.64
N LEU A 144 -16.04 12.75 1.44
CA LEU A 144 -14.69 12.46 0.94
C LEU A 144 -13.62 13.43 1.46
N LEU A 145 -14.02 14.56 2.03
CA LEU A 145 -13.10 15.48 2.68
C LEU A 145 -12.61 14.87 3.99
N ASP A 146 -11.31 14.77 4.17
CA ASP A 146 -10.67 14.17 5.34
C ASP A 146 -10.68 15.13 6.55
N VAL A 147 -11.89 15.42 7.06
CA VAL A 147 -12.08 16.34 8.21
C VAL A 147 -11.53 15.78 9.52
N ALA A 148 -11.30 14.48 9.62
CA ALA A 148 -10.76 13.83 10.81
C ALA A 148 -9.22 13.92 10.89
N ASN A 149 -8.56 14.41 9.83
CA ASN A 149 -7.12 14.59 9.80
C ASN A 149 -6.75 16.07 9.95
N ASP A 150 -6.47 16.49 11.17
CA ASP A 150 -6.12 17.88 11.49
C ASP A 150 -4.93 18.41 10.69
N LYS A 151 -3.96 17.55 10.40
CA LYS A 151 -2.76 17.92 9.61
C LYS A 151 -3.15 18.23 8.17
N VAL A 152 -4.00 17.39 7.57
CA VAL A 152 -4.55 17.64 6.22
C VAL A 152 -5.41 18.89 6.21
N MET A 153 -6.26 19.07 7.21
CA MET A 153 -7.13 20.26 7.30
C MET A 153 -6.35 21.57 7.43
N ARG A 154 -5.14 21.55 8.01
CA ARG A 154 -4.27 22.74 8.04
C ARG A 154 -3.70 23.09 6.65
N LEU A 155 -3.54 22.09 5.76
CA LEU A 155 -3.03 22.32 4.40
C LEU A 155 -4.09 22.87 3.44
N ILE A 156 -5.31 22.34 3.52
CA ILE A 156 -6.36 22.64 2.53
C ILE A 156 -7.55 23.40 3.11
N GLY A 157 -7.72 23.45 4.43
CA GLY A 157 -8.90 24.01 5.07
C GLY A 157 -10.17 23.24 4.72
N ARG A 158 -11.31 23.94 4.70
CA ARG A 158 -12.61 23.35 4.36
C ARG A 158 -13.05 23.64 2.92
N ASP A 159 -12.24 24.38 2.18
CA ASP A 159 -12.55 24.72 0.79
C ASP A 159 -11.79 23.75 -0.16
N PRO A 160 -12.50 22.87 -0.88
CA PRO A 160 -11.89 21.96 -1.83
C PRO A 160 -11.07 22.67 -2.94
N GLN A 161 -11.39 23.93 -3.25
CA GLN A 161 -10.67 24.70 -4.27
C GLN A 161 -9.20 24.93 -3.89
N ASN A 162 -8.87 24.93 -2.61
CA ASN A 162 -7.50 25.05 -2.14
C ASN A 162 -6.58 23.89 -2.61
N ILE A 163 -7.16 22.77 -3.02
CA ILE A 163 -6.42 21.62 -3.61
C ILE A 163 -5.67 22.08 -4.89
N LEU A 164 -6.18 23.07 -5.62
CA LEU A 164 -5.48 23.62 -6.80
C LEU A 164 -4.13 24.24 -6.46
N LEU A 165 -3.92 24.67 -5.23
CA LEU A 165 -2.62 25.19 -4.80
C LEU A 165 -1.49 24.15 -4.92
N PHE A 166 -1.84 22.87 -4.94
CA PHE A 166 -0.88 21.77 -5.09
C PHE A 166 -0.21 21.74 -6.47
N GLU A 167 -0.82 22.30 -7.52
CA GLU A 167 -0.18 22.43 -8.84
C GLU A 167 1.13 23.22 -8.75
N LYS A 168 1.14 24.26 -7.91
CA LYS A 168 2.30 25.14 -7.72
C LYS A 168 3.15 24.75 -6.51
N ASN A 169 2.65 23.86 -5.67
CA ASN A 169 3.31 23.45 -4.44
C ASN A 169 3.33 21.93 -4.30
N HIS A 170 4.23 21.30 -5.04
CA HIS A 170 4.40 19.84 -5.01
C HIS A 170 4.76 19.32 -3.60
N SER A 171 5.48 20.11 -2.80
CA SER A 171 5.81 19.75 -1.42
C SER A 171 4.57 19.65 -0.55
N ALA A 172 3.57 20.52 -0.73
CA ALA A 172 2.30 20.43 -0.01
C ALA A 172 1.53 19.16 -0.40
N ALA A 173 1.52 18.79 -1.70
CA ALA A 173 0.89 17.56 -2.15
C ALA A 173 1.57 16.31 -1.56
N GLN A 174 2.90 16.31 -1.49
CA GLN A 174 3.68 15.25 -0.85
C GLN A 174 3.39 15.17 0.66
N THR A 175 3.38 16.31 1.34
CA THR A 175 3.07 16.41 2.76
C THR A 175 1.66 15.92 3.06
N HIS A 176 0.67 16.28 2.22
CA HIS A 176 -0.69 15.77 2.32
C HIS A 176 -0.73 14.23 2.25
N PHE A 177 -0.02 13.66 1.28
CA PHE A 177 0.04 12.20 1.13
C PHE A 177 0.67 11.52 2.35
N ILE A 178 1.78 12.08 2.88
CA ILE A 178 2.44 11.55 4.09
C ILE A 178 1.46 11.58 5.28
N TYR A 179 0.76 12.68 5.50
CA TYR A 179 -0.21 12.78 6.59
C TYR A 179 -1.40 11.83 6.42
N SER A 180 -1.82 11.59 5.17
CA SER A 180 -2.87 10.62 4.89
C SER A 180 -2.41 9.20 5.21
N ARG A 181 -1.17 8.85 4.85
CA ARG A 181 -0.57 7.54 5.16
C ARG A 181 -0.35 7.32 6.66
N GLU A 182 0.14 8.34 7.36
CA GLU A 182 0.28 8.29 8.83
C GLU A 182 -1.07 7.94 9.48
N LYS A 183 -2.15 8.60 9.03
CA LYS A 183 -3.49 8.36 9.54
C LYS A 183 -4.03 6.97 9.20
N GLU A 184 -3.76 6.47 8.00
CA GLU A 184 -4.13 5.10 7.60
C GLU A 184 -3.43 4.04 8.46
N ILE A 185 -2.16 4.24 8.79
CA ILE A 185 -1.42 3.33 9.68
C ILE A 185 -2.05 3.32 11.07
N GLU A 186 -2.35 4.50 11.65
CA GLU A 186 -3.01 4.61 12.95
C GLU A 186 -4.38 3.89 12.96
N GLU A 187 -5.16 4.05 11.89
CA GLU A 187 -6.47 3.42 11.75
C GLU A 187 -6.35 1.90 11.62
N VAL A 188 -5.45 1.42 10.79
CA VAL A 188 -5.19 -0.02 10.66
C VAL A 188 -4.72 -0.59 11.99
N ASP A 189 -3.81 0.07 12.70
CA ASP A 189 -3.28 -0.42 13.99
C ASP A 189 -4.37 -0.51 15.06
N SER A 190 -5.35 0.38 15.04
CA SER A 190 -6.44 0.43 16.01
C SER A 190 -7.58 -0.56 15.76
N GLN A 191 -7.68 -1.12 14.54
CA GLN A 191 -8.81 -1.96 14.11
C GLN A 191 -8.45 -3.45 14.14
N THR A 192 -9.50 -4.29 14.18
CA THR A 192 -9.36 -5.74 13.95
C THR A 192 -9.34 -6.06 12.45
N PRO A 193 -8.75 -7.21 12.02
CA PRO A 193 -8.79 -7.66 10.63
C PRO A 193 -10.19 -7.68 10.01
N ILE A 194 -11.20 -8.12 10.78
CA ILE A 194 -12.59 -8.19 10.32
C ILE A 194 -13.12 -6.77 10.02
N LYS A 195 -12.90 -5.83 10.92
CA LYS A 195 -13.33 -4.44 10.74
C LYS A 195 -12.69 -3.75 9.53
N LEU A 196 -11.41 -4.03 9.26
CA LEU A 196 -10.74 -3.50 8.08
C LEU A 196 -11.39 -3.99 6.79
N VAL A 197 -11.77 -5.25 6.75
CA VAL A 197 -12.46 -5.84 5.60
C VAL A 197 -13.85 -5.22 5.43
N GLU A 198 -14.65 -5.16 6.48
CA GLU A 198 -15.98 -4.55 6.47
C GLU A 198 -15.93 -3.09 6.02
N GLU A 199 -14.97 -2.31 6.52
CA GLU A 199 -14.80 -0.90 6.13
C GLU A 199 -14.48 -0.74 4.63
N LEU A 200 -13.61 -1.60 4.07
CA LEU A 200 -13.32 -1.56 2.64
C LEU A 200 -14.54 -1.90 1.78
N GLU A 201 -15.33 -2.89 2.20
CA GLU A 201 -16.57 -3.28 1.52
C GLU A 201 -17.61 -2.14 1.58
N ASP A 202 -17.80 -1.53 2.74
CA ASP A 202 -18.69 -0.39 2.93
C ASP A 202 -18.26 0.82 2.10
N VAL A 203 -16.98 1.16 2.11
CA VAL A 203 -16.41 2.24 1.30
C VAL A 203 -16.60 1.96 -0.18
N PHE A 204 -16.39 0.73 -0.63
CA PHE A 204 -16.64 0.36 -2.02
C PHE A 204 -18.10 0.55 -2.40
N VAL A 205 -19.03 0.01 -1.62
CA VAL A 205 -20.47 0.11 -1.89
C VAL A 205 -20.93 1.57 -1.92
N GLU A 206 -20.47 2.38 -0.97
CA GLU A 206 -20.85 3.77 -0.86
C GLU A 206 -20.25 4.64 -1.97
N TYR A 207 -18.95 4.48 -2.29
CA TYR A 207 -18.23 5.45 -3.12
C TYR A 207 -17.98 5.02 -4.56
N GLN A 208 -18.03 3.73 -4.91
CA GLN A 208 -17.85 3.30 -6.30
C GLN A 208 -18.86 3.98 -7.27
N PRO A 209 -20.15 4.05 -6.98
CA PRO A 209 -21.11 4.77 -7.84
C PRO A 209 -20.80 6.27 -7.91
N LYS A 210 -20.43 6.87 -6.78
CA LYS A 210 -20.12 8.29 -6.66
C LYS A 210 -18.90 8.68 -7.49
N VAL A 211 -17.83 7.86 -7.43
CA VAL A 211 -16.61 8.05 -8.20
C VAL A 211 -16.88 7.87 -9.69
N GLY A 212 -17.65 6.87 -10.09
CA GLY A 212 -18.03 6.61 -11.47
C GLY A 212 -18.89 7.72 -12.12
N MET A 213 -19.58 8.53 -11.32
CA MET A 213 -20.31 9.69 -11.83
C MET A 213 -19.42 10.87 -12.27
N ILE A 214 -18.20 10.93 -11.77
CA ILE A 214 -17.29 12.07 -11.95
C ILE A 214 -16.07 11.69 -12.78
N THR A 215 -15.62 10.45 -12.66
CA THR A 215 -14.37 9.97 -13.24
C THR A 215 -14.57 8.60 -13.91
N ASN A 216 -13.59 8.20 -14.74
CA ASN A 216 -13.55 6.85 -15.30
C ASN A 216 -12.79 5.86 -14.41
N LYS A 217 -12.49 6.22 -13.16
CA LYS A 217 -11.76 5.35 -12.25
C LYS A 217 -12.68 4.34 -11.58
N SER A 218 -12.12 3.16 -11.33
CA SER A 218 -12.75 2.12 -10.54
C SER A 218 -12.15 2.03 -9.15
N LEU A 219 -12.97 1.72 -8.17
CA LEU A 219 -12.56 1.36 -6.80
C LEU A 219 -12.54 -0.17 -6.58
N ASN A 220 -12.57 -0.97 -7.63
CA ASN A 220 -12.58 -2.44 -7.52
C ASN A 220 -11.44 -3.00 -6.68
N CYS A 221 -10.30 -2.29 -6.62
CA CYS A 221 -9.19 -2.68 -5.76
C CYS A 221 -9.61 -2.84 -4.29
N LEU A 222 -10.55 -2.04 -3.77
CA LEU A 222 -11.01 -2.14 -2.38
C LEU A 222 -11.64 -3.51 -2.13
N ASN A 223 -12.52 -3.96 -3.02
CA ASN A 223 -13.15 -5.28 -2.95
C ASN A 223 -12.14 -6.42 -3.13
N THR A 224 -11.18 -6.24 -4.03
CA THR A 224 -10.10 -7.18 -4.26
C THR A 224 -9.22 -7.32 -3.01
N TRP A 225 -8.85 -6.20 -2.38
CA TRP A 225 -8.08 -6.18 -1.13
C TRP A 225 -8.83 -6.85 0.03
N ALA A 226 -10.09 -6.47 0.24
CA ALA A 226 -10.94 -7.08 1.26
C ALA A 226 -11.02 -8.61 1.09
N SER A 227 -11.28 -9.06 -0.14
CA SER A 227 -11.39 -10.49 -0.45
C SER A 227 -10.07 -11.25 -0.27
N ALA A 228 -8.95 -10.68 -0.73
CA ALA A 228 -7.64 -11.31 -0.60
C ALA A 228 -7.20 -11.39 0.87
N PHE A 229 -7.43 -10.32 1.63
CA PHE A 229 -7.10 -10.25 3.04
C PHE A 229 -7.90 -11.27 3.86
N ARG A 230 -9.23 -11.37 3.63
CA ARG A 230 -10.09 -12.37 4.28
C ARG A 230 -9.62 -13.80 3.98
N ARG A 231 -9.34 -14.13 2.70
CA ARG A 231 -8.87 -15.47 2.30
C ARG A 231 -7.55 -15.87 2.96
N ALA A 232 -6.61 -14.95 3.08
CA ALA A 232 -5.34 -15.21 3.75
C ALA A 232 -5.52 -15.44 5.26
N GLY A 233 -6.50 -14.77 5.90
CA GLY A 233 -6.91 -15.05 7.27
C GLY A 233 -7.45 -16.46 7.46
N GLU A 234 -8.42 -16.87 6.61
CA GLU A 234 -9.08 -18.17 6.66
C GLU A 234 -8.12 -19.35 6.40
N LEU A 235 -7.13 -19.17 5.50
CA LEU A 235 -6.12 -20.19 5.24
C LEU A 235 -5.23 -20.48 6.46
N GLY A 236 -5.03 -19.49 7.33
CA GLY A 236 -4.28 -19.66 8.56
C GLY A 236 -5.02 -20.39 9.68
N GLU A 237 -6.36 -20.36 9.68
CA GLU A 237 -7.19 -21.01 10.72
C GLU A 237 -7.34 -22.52 10.50
N LYS A 238 -7.05 -23.03 9.29
CA LYS A 238 -7.21 -24.48 8.95
C LYS A 238 -6.00 -25.34 9.31
N VAL A 239 -4.93 -24.76 9.84
CA VAL A 239 -3.66 -25.46 10.16
C VAL A 239 -3.45 -25.60 11.68
N GLY A 240 -4.41 -25.15 12.48
CA GLY A 240 -4.35 -25.21 13.94
C GLY A 240 -4.99 -26.49 14.53
#